data_e96923cca81b3a842b26a38f4d490c8f
#
_entry.id   e96923cca81b3a842b26a38f4d490c8f
#
_cell.length_a   1.000
_cell.length_b   1.000
_cell.length_c   1.000
_cell.angle_alpha   90.00
_cell.angle_beta   90.00
_cell.angle_gamma   90.00
#
_symmetry.space_group_name_H-M   'P 1'
#
loop_
_entity.id
_entity.type
_entity.pdbx_description
1 polymer ?
#
loop_
_entity_poly.entity_id
_entity_poly.type
_entity_poly.pdbx_seq_one_letter_code
_entity_poly.pdbx_strand_id
1 'polypeptide(L)'
;IGFHLISQPIQIILSKFVSNINDLSFYGGHLVSKHVVIFLLFTISGIFFYLICLKISKNFYFSLISTLIYLFYPYFYGHAQINPKDIPFLSFWLINSYILLTILESFFNKSKIKMNKIILFSLTTAFLLSIRITGIIIFLEYLIGLIILINIKNSNLYFFFKKNYLTCLYFLI
;
A
#
# COMPACT_ATOMS: atom_id res chain seq x y z
N ILE A 1 4.33 4.93 -15.56
CA ILE A 1 3.02 5.32 -16.13
C ILE A 1 1.97 5.34 -15.01
N GLY A 2 1.82 4.28 -14.21
CA GLY A 2 0.74 4.15 -13.22
C GLY A 2 0.66 5.25 -12.17
N PHE A 3 1.80 5.70 -11.62
CA PHE A 3 1.79 6.80 -10.65
C PHE A 3 1.25 8.11 -11.25
N HIS A 4 1.58 8.40 -12.51
CA HIS A 4 1.09 9.61 -13.18
C HIS A 4 -0.43 9.64 -13.34
N LEU A 5 -1.06 8.50 -13.61
CA LEU A 5 -2.53 8.43 -13.74
C LEU A 5 -3.26 8.86 -12.47
N ILE A 6 -2.72 8.49 -11.29
CA ILE A 6 -3.33 8.84 -10.01
C ILE A 6 -2.96 10.26 -9.59
N SER A 7 -1.70 10.64 -9.80
CA SER A 7 -1.18 11.92 -9.28
C SER A 7 -1.52 13.10 -10.17
N GLN A 8 -1.72 12.90 -11.48
CA GLN A 8 -1.93 13.99 -12.44
C GLN A 8 -3.15 14.88 -12.12
N PRO A 9 -4.34 14.36 -11.79
CA PRO A 9 -5.48 15.22 -11.44
C PRO A 9 -5.17 16.09 -10.21
N ILE A 10 -4.51 15.52 -9.20
CA ILE A 10 -4.13 16.22 -7.97
C ILE A 10 -3.05 17.26 -8.28
N GLN A 11 -2.06 16.91 -9.12
CA GLN A 11 -1.00 17.83 -9.53
C GLN A 11 -1.56 19.04 -10.30
N ILE A 12 -2.55 18.86 -11.18
CA ILE A 12 -3.18 19.96 -11.92
C ILE A 12 -3.87 20.93 -10.97
N ILE A 13 -4.59 20.43 -9.97
CA ILE A 13 -5.26 21.27 -8.97
C ILE A 13 -4.24 22.02 -8.13
N LEU A 14 -3.23 21.30 -7.61
CA LEU A 14 -2.20 21.89 -6.77
C LEU A 14 -1.30 22.87 -7.53
N SER A 15 -0.98 22.61 -8.81
CA SER A 15 -0.11 23.50 -9.59
C SER A 15 -0.71 24.88 -9.77
N LYS A 16 -2.03 24.96 -9.98
CA LYS A 16 -2.73 26.25 -10.04
C LYS A 16 -2.61 27.03 -8.73
N PHE A 17 -2.70 26.32 -7.61
CA PHE A 17 -2.60 26.92 -6.28
C PHE A 17 -1.17 27.39 -5.98
N VAL A 18 -0.18 26.55 -6.26
CA VAL A 18 1.25 26.82 -6.00
C VAL A 18 1.79 27.93 -6.91
N SER A 19 1.39 27.97 -8.19
CA SER A 19 1.81 29.05 -9.10
C SER A 19 1.25 30.40 -8.68
N ASN A 20 0.02 30.47 -8.17
CA ASN A 20 -0.59 31.70 -7.70
C ASN A 20 0.07 32.26 -6.42
N ILE A 21 0.59 31.36 -5.54
CA ILE A 21 1.23 31.79 -4.28
C ILE A 21 2.68 32.26 -4.48
N ASN A 22 3.42 31.59 -5.38
CA ASN A 22 4.88 31.73 -5.47
C ASN A 22 5.37 32.40 -6.75
N ASP A 23 4.51 32.98 -7.57
CA ASP A 23 4.85 33.55 -8.90
C ASP A 23 5.68 32.61 -9.79
N LEU A 24 5.50 31.31 -9.59
CA LEU A 24 6.20 30.28 -10.35
C LEU A 24 5.59 30.14 -11.75
N SER A 25 6.45 29.85 -12.73
CA SER A 25 5.97 29.43 -14.04
C SER A 25 5.07 28.18 -13.91
N PHE A 26 4.16 27.98 -14.85
CA PHE A 26 3.27 26.82 -14.88
C PHE A 26 4.04 25.48 -14.71
N TYR A 27 5.21 25.35 -15.36
CA TYR A 27 6.05 24.16 -15.25
C TYR A 27 6.66 24.00 -13.85
N GLY A 28 7.11 25.09 -13.23
CA GLY A 28 7.62 25.09 -11.85
C GLY A 28 6.56 24.68 -10.85
N GLY A 29 5.35 25.22 -10.97
CA GLY A 29 4.20 24.85 -10.14
C GLY A 29 3.83 23.37 -10.29
N HIS A 30 3.88 22.83 -11.49
CA HIS A 30 3.60 21.40 -11.74
C HIS A 30 4.66 20.47 -11.13
N LEU A 31 5.94 20.84 -11.21
CA LEU A 31 7.04 20.09 -10.61
C LEU A 31 6.90 20.04 -9.08
N VAL A 32 6.71 21.19 -8.44
CA VAL A 32 6.52 21.25 -6.98
C VAL A 32 5.29 20.44 -6.54
N SER A 33 4.18 20.57 -7.24
CA SER A 33 2.97 19.81 -6.96
C SER A 33 3.18 18.30 -7.02
N LYS A 34 4.01 17.83 -7.95
CA LYS A 34 4.39 16.41 -8.05
C LYS A 34 5.15 15.95 -6.80
N HIS A 35 6.10 16.74 -6.32
CA HIS A 35 6.86 16.42 -5.10
C HIS A 35 5.95 16.39 -3.87
N VAL A 36 5.03 17.33 -3.76
CA VAL A 36 4.03 17.36 -2.68
C VAL A 36 3.17 16.09 -2.69
N VAL A 37 2.71 15.65 -3.86
CA VAL A 37 1.88 14.42 -3.96
C VAL A 37 2.69 13.18 -3.53
N ILE A 38 3.97 13.07 -3.92
CA ILE A 38 4.83 11.97 -3.51
C ILE A 38 4.99 11.95 -1.98
N PHE A 39 5.27 13.13 -1.39
CA PHE A 39 5.45 13.26 0.05
C PHE A 39 4.17 12.94 0.84
N LEU A 40 3.01 13.40 0.36
CA LEU A 40 1.71 13.07 0.96
C LEU A 40 1.44 11.56 0.92
N LEU A 41 1.74 10.92 -0.20
CA LEU A 41 1.57 9.47 -0.33
C LEU A 41 2.49 8.70 0.63
N PHE A 42 3.73 9.15 0.79
CA PHE A 42 4.67 8.62 1.78
C PHE A 42 4.12 8.75 3.21
N THR A 43 3.62 9.92 3.56
CA THR A 43 3.03 10.17 4.89
C THR A 43 1.81 9.26 5.14
N ILE A 44 0.94 9.12 4.14
CA ILE A 44 -0.20 8.19 4.20
C ILE A 44 0.29 6.75 4.41
N SER A 45 1.36 6.34 3.73
CA SER A 45 1.92 4.99 3.90
C SER A 45 2.42 4.75 5.33
N GLY A 46 2.89 5.79 6.01
CA GLY A 46 3.26 5.74 7.43
C GLY A 46 2.09 5.34 8.33
N ILE A 47 0.87 5.78 8.02
CA ILE A 47 -0.33 5.36 8.76
C ILE A 47 -0.55 3.84 8.59
N PHE A 48 -0.42 3.33 7.37
CA PHE A 48 -0.56 1.90 7.12
C PHE A 48 0.56 1.08 7.76
N PHE A 49 1.79 1.59 7.77
CA PHE A 49 2.91 0.98 8.48
C PHE A 49 2.63 0.90 9.98
N TYR A 50 2.13 1.98 10.59
CA TYR A 50 1.68 1.99 11.99
C TYR A 50 0.64 0.90 12.25
N LEU A 51 -0.39 0.82 11.40
CA LEU A 51 -1.45 -0.17 11.54
C LEU A 51 -0.95 -1.61 11.40
N ILE A 52 0.03 -1.87 10.52
CA ILE A 52 0.70 -3.16 10.39
C ILE A 52 1.45 -3.49 11.69
N CYS A 53 2.29 -2.58 12.17
CA CYS A 53 3.02 -2.75 13.42
C CYS A 53 2.10 -3.01 14.61
N LEU A 54 0.99 -2.27 14.69
CA LEU A 54 0.01 -2.44 15.76
C LEU A 54 -0.70 -3.80 15.71
N LYS A 55 -1.02 -4.29 14.51
CA LYS A 55 -1.59 -5.63 14.33
C LYS A 55 -0.65 -6.75 14.76
N ILE A 56 0.64 -6.61 14.47
CA ILE A 56 1.64 -7.64 14.75
C ILE A 56 2.07 -7.59 16.22
N SER A 57 2.44 -6.43 16.74
CA SER A 57 3.01 -6.28 18.08
C SER A 57 1.96 -6.15 19.18
N LYS A 58 0.74 -5.71 18.84
CA LYS A 58 -0.32 -5.34 19.78
C LYS A 58 0.13 -4.31 20.83
N ASN A 59 1.21 -3.58 20.56
CA ASN A 59 1.81 -2.59 21.45
C ASN A 59 1.79 -1.21 20.78
N PHE A 60 1.10 -0.26 21.38
CA PHE A 60 0.97 1.11 20.87
C PHE A 60 2.32 1.82 20.76
N TYR A 61 3.13 1.78 21.82
CA TYR A 61 4.41 2.49 21.85
C TYR A 61 5.41 1.94 20.85
N PHE A 62 5.50 0.63 20.73
CA PHE A 62 6.34 -0.02 19.72
C PHE A 62 5.91 0.40 18.30
N SER A 63 4.63 0.39 18.02
CA SER A 63 4.11 0.76 16.70
C SER A 63 4.37 2.23 16.37
N LEU A 64 4.21 3.11 17.35
CA LEU A 64 4.48 4.53 17.19
C LEU A 64 5.96 4.79 16.91
N ILE A 65 6.86 4.23 17.74
CA ILE A 65 8.31 4.41 17.60
C ILE A 65 8.78 3.85 16.25
N SER A 66 8.34 2.65 15.88
CA SER A 66 8.69 2.05 14.57
C SER A 66 8.24 2.93 13.40
N THR A 67 7.06 3.53 13.50
CA THR A 67 6.53 4.43 12.46
C THR A 67 7.32 5.74 12.39
N LEU A 68 7.70 6.31 13.52
CA LEU A 68 8.57 7.49 13.55
C LEU A 68 9.92 7.18 12.91
N ILE A 69 10.53 6.03 13.25
CA ILE A 69 11.78 5.59 12.61
C ILE A 69 11.59 5.47 11.10
N TYR A 70 10.51 4.85 10.63
CA TYR A 70 10.20 4.72 9.20
C TYR A 70 10.10 6.09 8.51
N LEU A 71 9.31 7.01 9.08
CA LEU A 71 9.05 8.32 8.47
C LEU A 71 10.28 9.24 8.48
N PHE A 72 11.10 9.16 9.53
CA PHE A 72 12.30 9.99 9.68
C PHE A 72 13.59 9.29 9.25
N TYR A 73 13.51 8.05 8.72
CA TYR A 73 14.69 7.39 8.18
C TYR A 73 15.27 8.23 7.03
N PRO A 74 16.51 8.71 7.10
CA PRO A 74 17.03 9.72 6.18
C PRO A 74 16.91 9.34 4.70
N TYR A 75 17.11 8.07 4.38
CA TYR A 75 16.99 7.57 3.01
C TYR A 75 15.55 7.69 2.48
N PHE A 76 14.56 7.22 3.23
CA PHE A 76 13.16 7.29 2.80
C PHE A 76 12.65 8.72 2.78
N TYR A 77 12.99 9.50 3.80
CA TYR A 77 12.60 10.91 3.89
C TYR A 77 13.15 11.73 2.72
N GLY A 78 14.44 11.56 2.37
CA GLY A 78 15.04 12.24 1.22
C GLY A 78 14.41 11.82 -0.10
N HIS A 79 14.22 10.51 -0.31
CA HIS A 79 13.55 10.01 -1.52
C HIS A 79 12.07 10.40 -1.59
N ALA A 80 11.38 10.57 -0.47
CA ALA A 80 9.98 10.99 -0.43
C ALA A 80 9.75 12.38 -1.04
N GLN A 81 10.78 13.20 -1.10
CA GLN A 81 10.69 14.54 -1.69
C GLN A 81 10.80 14.51 -3.21
N ILE A 82 11.56 13.59 -3.81
CA ILE A 82 11.95 13.69 -5.22
C ILE A 82 11.68 12.43 -6.06
N ASN A 83 11.54 11.25 -5.44
CA ASN A 83 11.49 9.98 -6.18
C ASN A 83 10.06 9.55 -6.56
N PRO A 84 9.64 9.73 -7.84
CA PRO A 84 8.28 9.44 -8.28
C PRO A 84 8.03 7.96 -8.60
N LYS A 85 9.00 7.09 -8.38
CA LYS A 85 8.89 5.65 -8.69
C LYS A 85 8.94 4.80 -7.42
N ASP A 86 10.01 4.94 -6.64
CA ASP A 86 10.24 4.04 -5.51
C ASP A 86 9.34 4.35 -4.32
N ILE A 87 9.10 5.62 -4.04
CA ILE A 87 8.24 6.01 -2.92
C ILE A 87 6.77 5.66 -3.16
N PRO A 88 6.15 5.99 -4.31
CA PRO A 88 4.81 5.51 -4.59
C PRO A 88 4.70 3.98 -4.57
N PHE A 89 5.71 3.28 -5.09
CA PHE A 89 5.76 1.83 -5.05
C PHE A 89 5.77 1.29 -3.62
N LEU A 90 6.67 1.78 -2.76
CA LEU A 90 6.73 1.42 -1.35
C LEU A 90 5.41 1.73 -0.62
N SER A 91 4.83 2.90 -0.90
CA SER A 91 3.58 3.32 -0.28
C SER A 91 2.42 2.40 -0.62
N PHE A 92 2.24 2.06 -1.89
CA PHE A 92 1.20 1.12 -2.31
C PHE A 92 1.48 -0.30 -1.82
N TRP A 93 2.74 -0.71 -1.70
CA TRP A 93 3.11 -1.99 -1.10
C TRP A 93 2.62 -2.08 0.35
N LEU A 94 2.92 -1.09 1.18
CA LEU A 94 2.47 -1.04 2.57
C LEU A 94 0.94 -1.03 2.70
N ILE A 95 0.25 -0.25 1.88
CA ILE A 95 -1.21 -0.22 1.84
C ILE A 95 -1.75 -1.62 1.50
N ASN A 96 -1.20 -2.26 0.49
CA ASN A 96 -1.60 -3.57 0.03
C ASN A 96 -1.35 -4.65 1.10
N SER A 97 -0.16 -4.67 1.72
CA SER A 97 0.20 -5.59 2.81
C SER A 97 -0.74 -5.44 4.01
N TYR A 98 -1.14 -4.22 4.36
CA TYR A 98 -2.13 -4.01 5.42
C TYR A 98 -3.50 -4.61 5.06
N ILE A 99 -3.96 -4.42 3.82
CA ILE A 99 -5.22 -4.99 3.36
C ILE A 99 -5.13 -6.52 3.36
N LEU A 100 -4.03 -7.09 2.87
CA LEU A 100 -3.76 -8.53 2.92
C LEU A 100 -3.86 -9.06 4.34
N LEU A 101 -3.17 -8.44 5.30
CA LEU A 101 -3.25 -8.84 6.72
C LEU A 101 -4.68 -8.82 7.25
N THR A 102 -5.49 -7.82 6.88
CA THR A 102 -6.90 -7.78 7.30
C THR A 102 -7.75 -8.87 6.66
N ILE A 103 -7.44 -9.28 5.45
CA ILE A 103 -8.11 -10.38 4.75
C ILE A 103 -7.72 -11.72 5.41
N LEU A 104 -6.42 -11.96 5.64
CA LEU A 104 -5.90 -13.16 6.31
C LEU A 104 -6.49 -13.30 7.72
N GLU A 105 -6.60 -12.21 8.47
CA GLU A 105 -7.26 -12.19 9.78
C GLU A 105 -8.75 -12.56 9.69
N SER A 106 -9.44 -12.08 8.67
CA SER A 106 -10.85 -12.46 8.44
C SER A 106 -10.99 -13.95 8.13
N PHE A 107 -10.07 -14.54 7.38
CA PHE A 107 -9.99 -15.99 7.16
C PHE A 107 -9.70 -16.74 8.46
N PHE A 108 -8.76 -16.24 9.27
CA PHE A 108 -8.42 -16.85 10.55
C PHE A 108 -9.65 -16.89 11.48
N ASN A 109 -10.38 -15.80 11.58
CA ASN A 109 -11.55 -15.65 12.44
C ASN A 109 -12.84 -16.25 11.83
N LYS A 110 -12.77 -16.91 10.66
CA LYS A 110 -13.93 -17.46 9.93
C LYS A 110 -15.02 -16.41 9.64
N SER A 111 -14.66 -15.13 9.62
CA SER A 111 -15.58 -14.03 9.33
C SER A 111 -15.73 -13.82 7.82
N LYS A 112 -16.90 -13.30 7.39
CA LYS A 112 -17.11 -12.96 5.97
C LYS A 112 -16.21 -11.79 5.57
N ILE A 113 -15.51 -11.96 4.45
CA ILE A 113 -14.72 -10.89 3.86
C ILE A 113 -15.69 -9.95 3.14
N LYS A 114 -15.60 -8.66 3.46
CA LYS A 114 -16.41 -7.64 2.76
C LYS A 114 -15.87 -7.48 1.34
N MET A 115 -16.76 -7.47 0.34
CA MET A 115 -16.41 -7.29 -1.07
C MET A 115 -15.56 -6.03 -1.30
N ASN A 116 -15.84 -4.94 -0.61
CA ASN A 116 -15.06 -3.71 -0.71
C ASN A 116 -13.57 -3.90 -0.39
N LYS A 117 -13.21 -4.83 0.53
CA LYS A 117 -11.81 -5.13 0.84
C LYS A 117 -11.13 -5.87 -0.32
N ILE A 118 -11.85 -6.77 -0.99
CA ILE A 118 -11.33 -7.51 -2.15
C ILE A 118 -11.10 -6.54 -3.31
N ILE A 119 -12.08 -5.68 -3.61
CA ILE A 119 -11.96 -4.66 -4.66
C ILE A 119 -10.77 -3.73 -4.37
N LEU A 120 -10.65 -3.24 -3.13
CA LEU A 120 -9.54 -2.36 -2.76
C LEU A 120 -8.19 -3.07 -2.86
N PHE A 121 -8.12 -4.35 -2.48
CA PHE A 121 -6.93 -5.18 -2.61
C PHE A 121 -6.51 -5.35 -4.07
N SER A 122 -7.45 -5.69 -4.95
CA SER A 122 -7.21 -5.84 -6.39
C SER A 122 -6.75 -4.52 -7.03
N LEU A 123 -7.39 -3.41 -6.68
CA LEU A 123 -7.00 -2.08 -7.15
C LEU A 123 -5.58 -1.71 -6.72
N THR A 124 -5.25 -1.88 -5.43
CA THR A 124 -3.90 -1.56 -4.93
C THR A 124 -2.84 -2.44 -5.55
N THR A 125 -3.13 -3.74 -5.79
CA THR A 125 -2.24 -4.65 -6.51
C THR A 125 -2.02 -4.20 -7.96
N ALA A 126 -3.09 -3.88 -8.68
CA ALA A 126 -3.01 -3.40 -10.05
C ALA A 126 -2.17 -2.10 -10.16
N PHE A 127 -2.38 -1.16 -9.23
CA PHE A 127 -1.55 0.06 -9.17
C PHE A 127 -0.09 -0.24 -8.89
N LEU A 128 0.20 -1.15 -7.98
CA LEU A 128 1.56 -1.54 -7.64
C LEU A 128 2.29 -2.11 -8.87
N LEU A 129 1.64 -3.01 -9.61
CA LEU A 129 2.16 -3.56 -10.87
C LEU A 129 2.33 -2.49 -11.94
N SER A 130 1.43 -1.50 -12.01
CA SER A 130 1.50 -0.41 -13.00
C SER A 130 2.64 0.58 -12.73
N ILE A 131 3.07 0.72 -11.47
CA ILE A 131 4.21 1.59 -11.10
C ILE A 131 5.52 0.91 -11.47
N ARG A 132 5.69 -0.36 -11.10
CA ARG A 132 6.89 -1.15 -11.40
C ARG A 132 6.54 -2.61 -11.68
N ILE A 133 7.15 -3.17 -12.72
CA ILE A 133 7.00 -4.60 -13.05
C ILE A 133 7.54 -5.52 -11.94
N THR A 134 8.52 -5.02 -11.16
CA THR A 134 9.01 -5.72 -9.96
C THR A 134 7.93 -5.93 -8.89
N GLY A 135 6.81 -5.22 -9.00
CA GLY A 135 5.62 -5.44 -8.15
C GLY A 135 5.08 -6.88 -8.20
N ILE A 136 5.45 -7.66 -9.21
CA ILE A 136 5.11 -9.09 -9.29
C ILE A 136 5.57 -9.88 -8.04
N ILE A 137 6.60 -9.41 -7.35
CA ILE A 137 7.11 -10.03 -6.11
C ILE A 137 6.05 -10.00 -5.00
N ILE A 138 5.04 -9.10 -5.06
CA ILE A 138 3.96 -9.07 -4.07
C ILE A 138 3.18 -10.40 -4.01
N PHE A 139 3.12 -11.15 -5.13
CA PHE A 139 2.49 -12.46 -5.14
C PHE A 139 3.21 -13.49 -4.26
N LEU A 140 4.53 -13.34 -4.05
CA LEU A 140 5.27 -14.14 -3.07
C LEU A 140 4.82 -13.82 -1.65
N GLU A 141 4.59 -12.55 -1.33
CA GLU A 141 4.03 -12.14 -0.03
C GLU A 141 2.65 -12.80 0.20
N TYR A 142 1.81 -12.87 -0.83
CA TYR A 142 0.50 -13.52 -0.74
C TYR A 142 0.62 -15.02 -0.49
N LEU A 143 1.52 -15.69 -1.20
CA LEU A 143 1.78 -17.12 -1.02
C LEU A 143 2.31 -17.41 0.39
N ILE A 144 3.27 -16.63 0.87
CA ILE A 144 3.82 -16.77 2.22
C ILE A 144 2.71 -16.56 3.26
N GLY A 145 1.89 -15.53 3.11
CA GLY A 145 0.75 -15.26 4.00
C GLY A 145 -0.24 -16.43 4.05
N LEU A 146 -0.56 -17.03 2.90
CA LEU A 146 -1.42 -18.21 2.83
C LEU A 146 -0.79 -19.44 3.49
N ILE A 147 0.50 -19.71 3.25
CA ILE A 147 1.22 -20.84 3.86
C ILE A 147 1.22 -20.71 5.39
N ILE A 148 1.52 -19.51 5.91
CA ILE A 148 1.50 -19.23 7.35
C ILE A 148 0.11 -19.50 7.92
N LEU A 149 -0.94 -19.01 7.24
CA LEU A 149 -2.32 -19.19 7.70
C LEU A 149 -2.74 -20.66 7.75
N ILE A 150 -2.33 -21.46 6.75
CA ILE A 150 -2.62 -22.88 6.68
C ILE A 150 -1.91 -23.64 7.80
N ASN A 151 -0.63 -23.35 8.03
CA ASN A 151 0.17 -23.98 9.09
C ASN A 151 -0.40 -23.67 10.49
N ILE A 152 -0.79 -22.43 10.75
CA ILE A 152 -1.38 -22.05 12.05
C ILE A 152 -2.72 -22.77 12.28
N LYS A 153 -3.51 -23.01 11.22
CA LYS A 153 -4.81 -23.70 11.33
C LYS A 153 -4.73 -25.22 11.37
N ASN A 154 -3.56 -25.83 11.19
CA ASN A 154 -3.42 -27.28 10.99
C ASN A 154 -4.44 -27.85 9.96
N SER A 155 -4.80 -27.05 8.97
CA SER A 155 -5.78 -27.42 7.96
C SER A 155 -5.08 -28.00 6.73
N ASN A 156 -5.53 -29.12 6.22
CA ASN A 156 -5.07 -29.63 4.93
C ASN A 156 -5.33 -28.58 3.85
N LEU A 157 -4.32 -28.26 3.06
CA LEU A 157 -4.37 -27.32 1.92
C LEU A 157 -5.60 -27.60 1.02
N TYR A 158 -5.83 -28.86 0.70
CA TYR A 158 -6.99 -29.29 -0.10
C TYR A 158 -8.33 -28.91 0.50
N PHE A 159 -8.51 -29.10 1.81
CA PHE A 159 -9.74 -28.76 2.51
C PHE A 159 -9.95 -27.23 2.60
N PHE A 160 -8.86 -26.47 2.76
CA PHE A 160 -8.88 -25.04 2.76
C PHE A 160 -9.34 -24.47 1.41
N PHE A 161 -8.72 -24.91 0.31
CA PHE A 161 -9.09 -24.49 -1.05
C PHE A 161 -10.51 -24.94 -1.42
N LYS A 162 -10.91 -26.17 -1.09
CA LYS A 162 -12.26 -26.67 -1.37
C LYS A 162 -13.35 -25.86 -0.64
N LYS A 163 -13.08 -25.43 0.59
CA LYS A 163 -14.05 -24.65 1.38
C LYS A 163 -14.11 -23.17 0.98
N ASN A 164 -13.02 -22.62 0.49
CA ASN A 164 -12.88 -21.20 0.17
C ASN A 164 -12.63 -20.96 -1.33
N TYR A 165 -12.96 -21.93 -2.20
CA TYR A 165 -12.60 -21.86 -3.62
C TYR A 165 -13.15 -20.60 -4.31
N LEU A 166 -14.37 -20.19 -4.01
CA LEU A 166 -14.95 -18.95 -4.52
C LEU A 166 -14.13 -17.72 -4.11
N THR A 167 -13.70 -17.65 -2.87
CA THR A 167 -12.91 -16.53 -2.37
C THR A 167 -11.50 -16.57 -2.95
N CYS A 168 -10.92 -17.76 -3.15
CA CYS A 168 -9.63 -17.91 -3.82
C CYS A 168 -9.71 -17.56 -5.32
N LEU A 169 -10.82 -17.83 -5.98
CA LEU A 169 -11.08 -17.42 -7.36
C LEU A 169 -11.11 -15.88 -7.49
N TYR A 170 -11.70 -15.18 -6.52
CA TYR A 170 -11.68 -13.71 -6.48
C TYR A 170 -10.30 -13.10 -6.25
N PHE A 171 -9.32 -13.89 -5.74
CA PHE A 171 -7.92 -13.46 -5.63
C PHE A 171 -7.12 -13.65 -6.92
N LEU A 172 -7.61 -14.47 -7.86
CA LEU A 172 -6.93 -14.80 -9.13
C LEU A 172 -7.43 -13.96 -10.31
N ILE A 173 -8.57 -13.30 -10.17
CA ILE A 173 -9.15 -12.36 -11.14
C ILE A 173 -8.82 -10.93 -10.77
#